data_09086f3ed50462e056969e71ff3b37dc
#
_entry.id   09086f3ed50462e056969e71ff3b37dc
#
_cell.length_a   1.000
_cell.length_b   1.000
_cell.length_c   1.000
_cell.angle_alpha   90.00
_cell.angle_beta   90.00
_cell.angle_gamma   90.00
#
_symmetry.space_group_name_H-M   'P 1'
#
loop_
_entity.id
_entity.type
_entity.pdbx_description
1 polymer ?
#
loop_
_entity_poly.entity_id
_entity_poly.type
_entity_poly.pdbx_seq_one_letter_code
_entity_poly.pdbx_strand_id
1 'polypeptide(L)'
;MMKSNALVVALGLALTAGGCAHEYLPNTDVEDNDFNRKVVEFCEDYRHAVERRNIGLLMKLADEKYYEDGATIDTSDDLDLAGLKVYLETKFRDAKSIRYEIRYRNVTLGRNNEIYVDYTYSASYQLPSPKGDVWRRTVADNRLSLIPNGESFRIVSGM
;
A
#
# COMPACT_ATOMS: atom_id res chain seq x y z
N MET A 1 47.04 53.58 -41.02
CA MET A 1 46.89 52.89 -39.68
C MET A 1 45.39 52.46 -39.55
N MET A 2 45.10 51.23 -39.89
CA MET A 2 43.76 50.67 -39.77
C MET A 2 43.77 49.73 -38.55
N LYS A 3 42.93 50.05 -37.55
CA LYS A 3 42.72 49.21 -36.37
C LYS A 3 41.58 48.26 -36.66
N SER A 4 41.88 46.95 -36.76
CA SER A 4 40.91 45.88 -36.89
C SER A 4 40.35 45.55 -35.54
N ASN A 5 39.03 45.72 -35.39
CA ASN A 5 38.26 45.27 -34.20
C ASN A 5 37.77 43.84 -34.44
N ALA A 6 38.40 42.89 -33.75
CA ALA A 6 37.91 41.52 -33.72
C ALA A 6 36.72 41.39 -32.72
N LEU A 7 35.53 41.11 -33.24
CA LEU A 7 34.34 40.85 -32.47
C LEU A 7 34.34 39.35 -32.04
N VAL A 8 34.60 39.06 -30.77
CA VAL A 8 34.53 37.72 -30.20
C VAL A 8 33.06 37.46 -29.81
N VAL A 9 32.37 36.64 -30.59
CA VAL A 9 31.04 36.12 -30.26
C VAL A 9 31.21 34.89 -29.38
N ALA A 10 30.99 35.02 -28.07
CA ALA A 10 30.93 33.91 -27.13
C ALA A 10 29.56 33.22 -27.24
N LEU A 11 29.54 32.04 -27.90
CA LEU A 11 28.35 31.20 -28.00
C LEU A 11 28.17 30.43 -26.68
N GLY A 12 27.28 30.94 -25.79
CA GLY A 12 26.92 30.28 -24.53
C GLY A 12 26.09 29.05 -24.79
N LEU A 13 26.64 27.86 -24.61
CA LEU A 13 25.93 26.58 -24.66
C LEU A 13 25.17 26.43 -23.35
N ALA A 14 23.86 26.72 -23.35
CA ALA A 14 22.95 26.43 -22.22
C ALA A 14 22.68 24.94 -22.20
N LEU A 15 23.34 24.19 -21.33
CA LEU A 15 22.97 22.80 -20.99
C LEU A 15 21.69 22.87 -20.18
N THR A 16 20.54 22.61 -20.83
CA THR A 16 19.30 22.28 -20.15
C THR A 16 19.43 20.86 -19.63
N ALA A 17 19.84 20.72 -18.36
CA ALA A 17 19.70 19.47 -17.63
C ALA A 17 18.19 19.19 -17.45
N GLY A 18 17.58 18.45 -18.37
CA GLY A 18 16.26 17.87 -18.23
C GLY A 18 16.33 16.81 -17.14
N GLY A 19 16.17 17.19 -15.87
CA GLY A 19 15.94 16.25 -14.80
C GLY A 19 14.60 15.60 -15.06
N CYS A 20 14.57 14.26 -15.26
CA CYS A 20 13.34 13.50 -15.17
C CYS A 20 12.82 13.64 -13.73
N ALA A 21 11.88 14.55 -13.50
CA ALA A 21 11.18 14.61 -12.25
C ALA A 21 10.27 13.36 -12.20
N HIS A 22 10.57 12.41 -11.32
CA HIS A 22 9.64 11.34 -11.01
C HIS A 22 8.42 11.96 -10.34
N GLU A 23 7.27 11.77 -10.95
CA GLU A 23 6.00 12.18 -10.38
C GLU A 23 5.49 11.03 -9.49
N TYR A 24 5.00 11.36 -8.29
CA TYR A 24 4.50 10.38 -7.33
C TYR A 24 2.99 10.54 -7.16
N LEU A 25 2.30 9.43 -6.89
CA LEU A 25 0.89 9.48 -6.53
C LEU A 25 0.68 10.33 -5.26
N PRO A 26 -0.36 11.16 -5.19
CA PRO A 26 -0.59 12.05 -4.05
C PRO A 26 -0.57 11.32 -2.71
N ASN A 27 0.16 11.85 -1.74
CA ASN A 27 0.34 11.30 -0.38
C ASN A 27 0.98 9.91 -0.32
N THR A 28 1.72 9.50 -1.34
CA THR A 28 2.45 8.23 -1.39
C THR A 28 3.93 8.47 -1.75
N ASP A 29 4.72 7.41 -1.63
CA ASP A 29 6.08 7.33 -2.16
C ASP A 29 6.11 6.45 -3.44
N VAL A 30 4.95 6.17 -4.05
CA VAL A 30 4.78 5.33 -5.23
C VAL A 30 4.79 6.19 -6.49
N GLU A 31 5.60 5.79 -7.48
CA GLU A 31 5.69 6.47 -8.77
C GLU A 31 4.34 6.52 -9.49
N ASP A 32 4.01 7.68 -10.07
CA ASP A 32 2.75 7.90 -10.76
C ASP A 32 2.81 7.33 -12.19
N ASN A 33 2.17 6.17 -12.36
CA ASN A 33 1.90 5.56 -13.65
C ASN A 33 0.57 4.79 -13.59
N ASP A 34 0.02 4.43 -14.75
CA ASP A 34 -1.31 3.82 -14.86
C ASP A 34 -1.43 2.49 -14.10
N PHE A 35 -0.35 1.70 -14.06
CA PHE A 35 -0.34 0.44 -13.31
C PHE A 35 -0.39 0.70 -11.80
N ASN A 36 0.46 1.56 -11.29
CA ASN A 36 0.52 1.89 -9.87
C ASN A 36 -0.77 2.57 -9.38
N ARG A 37 -1.41 3.41 -10.21
CA ARG A 37 -2.72 4.00 -9.90
C ARG A 37 -3.76 2.92 -9.65
N LYS A 38 -3.87 1.92 -10.54
CA LYS A 38 -4.82 0.80 -10.38
C LYS A 38 -4.53 -0.04 -9.14
N VAL A 39 -3.26 -0.32 -8.85
CA VAL A 39 -2.85 -1.08 -7.67
C VAL A 39 -3.21 -0.32 -6.39
N VAL A 40 -2.88 0.97 -6.31
CA VAL A 40 -3.18 1.79 -5.12
C VAL A 40 -4.68 1.95 -4.95
N GLU A 41 -5.45 2.16 -6.02
CA GLU A 41 -6.93 2.22 -5.96
C GLU A 41 -7.53 0.94 -5.38
N PHE A 42 -7.06 -0.23 -5.82
CA PHE A 42 -7.47 -1.51 -5.25
C PHE A 42 -7.12 -1.62 -3.75
N CYS A 43 -5.93 -1.16 -3.36
CA CYS A 43 -5.53 -1.15 -1.96
C CYS A 43 -6.34 -0.16 -1.11
N GLU A 44 -6.86 0.91 -1.70
CA GLU A 44 -7.81 1.82 -1.03
C GLU A 44 -9.16 1.14 -0.75
N ASP A 45 -9.64 0.28 -1.64
CA ASP A 45 -10.82 -0.56 -1.36
C ASP A 45 -10.60 -1.47 -0.15
N TYR A 46 -9.42 -2.09 -0.07
CA TYR A 46 -9.00 -2.86 1.11
C TYR A 46 -8.98 -1.98 2.38
N ARG A 47 -8.33 -0.82 2.33
CA ARG A 47 -8.26 0.12 3.45
C ARG A 47 -9.65 0.50 3.95
N HIS A 48 -10.54 0.88 3.04
CA HIS A 48 -11.92 1.23 3.37
C HIS A 48 -12.72 0.04 3.94
N ALA A 49 -12.46 -1.19 3.45
CA ALA A 49 -13.10 -2.38 3.98
C ALA A 49 -12.67 -2.66 5.43
N VAL A 50 -11.38 -2.49 5.76
CA VAL A 50 -10.87 -2.58 7.14
C VAL A 50 -11.53 -1.53 8.04
N GLU A 51 -11.55 -0.27 7.62
CA GLU A 51 -12.09 0.85 8.39
C GLU A 51 -13.58 0.66 8.68
N ARG A 52 -14.34 0.13 7.72
CA ARG A 52 -15.77 -0.19 7.86
C ARG A 52 -16.03 -1.54 8.52
N ARG A 53 -14.98 -2.31 8.85
CA ARG A 53 -15.08 -3.68 9.38
C ARG A 53 -15.92 -4.58 8.46
N ASN A 54 -15.81 -4.38 7.16
CA ASN A 54 -16.58 -5.11 6.17
C ASN A 54 -15.89 -6.43 5.81
N ILE A 55 -16.08 -7.45 6.67
CA ILE A 55 -15.50 -8.78 6.47
C ILE A 55 -15.92 -9.37 5.12
N GLY A 56 -17.18 -9.18 4.72
CA GLY A 56 -17.67 -9.69 3.44
C GLY A 56 -16.91 -9.13 2.25
N LEU A 57 -16.54 -7.84 2.27
CA LEU A 57 -15.72 -7.25 1.23
C LEU A 57 -14.26 -7.72 1.33
N LEU A 58 -13.68 -7.76 2.53
CA LEU A 58 -12.33 -8.28 2.74
C LEU A 58 -12.17 -9.70 2.19
N MET A 59 -13.15 -10.59 2.47
CA MET A 59 -13.15 -11.95 1.94
C MET A 59 -13.32 -12.01 0.41
N LYS A 60 -13.97 -11.01 -0.19
CA LYS A 60 -14.05 -10.89 -1.67
C LYS A 60 -12.75 -10.37 -2.29
N LEU A 61 -11.98 -9.57 -1.56
CA LEU A 61 -10.67 -9.08 -2.02
C LEU A 61 -9.59 -10.15 -1.87
N ALA A 62 -9.71 -11.07 -0.93
CA ALA A 62 -8.82 -12.21 -0.76
C ALA A 62 -8.98 -13.24 -1.89
N ASP A 63 -7.88 -13.88 -2.26
CA ASP A 63 -7.85 -15.00 -3.20
C ASP A 63 -8.18 -16.32 -2.49
N GLU A 64 -8.64 -17.31 -3.26
CA GLU A 64 -8.91 -18.66 -2.74
C GLU A 64 -7.65 -19.34 -2.18
N LYS A 65 -6.47 -18.94 -2.68
CA LYS A 65 -5.16 -19.43 -2.26
C LYS A 65 -4.51 -18.54 -1.20
N TYR A 66 -5.31 -17.67 -0.55
CA TYR A 66 -4.77 -16.82 0.51
C TYR A 66 -4.04 -17.66 1.56
N TYR A 67 -2.82 -17.25 1.86
CA TYR A 67 -2.00 -17.91 2.86
C TYR A 67 -1.01 -16.91 3.47
N GLU A 68 -0.98 -16.86 4.80
CA GLU A 68 -0.04 -16.07 5.59
C GLU A 68 0.72 -17.02 6.51
N ASP A 69 2.04 -17.07 6.39
CA ASP A 69 2.89 -18.00 7.14
C ASP A 69 3.39 -17.44 8.49
N GLY A 70 2.85 -16.29 8.94
CA GLY A 70 3.23 -15.65 10.19
C GLY A 70 4.72 -15.29 10.29
N ALA A 71 5.51 -15.55 9.25
CA ALA A 71 6.98 -15.40 9.20
C ALA A 71 7.70 -16.17 10.31
N THR A 72 7.13 -17.28 10.78
CA THR A 72 7.71 -18.18 11.81
C THR A 72 7.86 -19.62 11.30
N ILE A 73 8.58 -20.46 12.08
CA ILE A 73 8.68 -21.90 11.79
C ILE A 73 7.45 -22.66 12.34
N ASP A 74 6.71 -22.03 13.23
CA ASP A 74 5.51 -22.60 13.85
C ASP A 74 4.31 -22.37 12.94
N THR A 75 3.76 -23.45 12.41
CA THR A 75 2.58 -23.39 11.52
C THR A 75 1.27 -23.15 12.26
N SER A 76 1.28 -23.00 13.58
CA SER A 76 0.07 -22.76 14.38
C SER A 76 -0.45 -21.32 14.25
N ASP A 77 0.38 -20.40 13.76
CA ASP A 77 0.04 -18.99 13.47
C ASP A 77 -0.23 -18.73 11.98
N ASP A 78 -0.11 -19.77 11.14
CA ASP A 78 -0.46 -19.69 9.72
C ASP A 78 -1.95 -19.46 9.52
N LEU A 79 -2.28 -18.61 8.55
CA LEU A 79 -3.66 -18.30 8.19
C LEU A 79 -3.93 -18.64 6.74
N ASP A 80 -4.80 -19.60 6.51
CA ASP A 80 -5.46 -19.79 5.23
C ASP A 80 -6.69 -18.86 5.11
N LEU A 81 -7.42 -18.93 4.01
CA LEU A 81 -8.61 -18.10 3.78
C LEU A 81 -9.68 -18.28 4.87
N ALA A 82 -9.86 -19.50 5.40
CA ALA A 82 -10.82 -19.77 6.46
C ALA A 82 -10.33 -19.18 7.81
N GLY A 83 -9.06 -19.34 8.11
CA GLY A 83 -8.39 -18.76 9.27
C GLY A 83 -8.43 -17.22 9.24
N LEU A 84 -8.21 -16.62 8.07
CA LEU A 84 -8.34 -15.17 7.88
C LEU A 84 -9.74 -14.67 8.28
N LYS A 85 -10.80 -15.36 7.88
CA LYS A 85 -12.17 -14.97 8.25
C LYS A 85 -12.35 -14.96 9.77
N VAL A 86 -11.92 -16.01 10.45
CA VAL A 86 -12.03 -16.14 11.92
C VAL A 86 -11.19 -15.05 12.60
N TYR A 87 -9.99 -14.77 12.08
CA TYR A 87 -9.11 -13.71 12.57
C TYR A 87 -9.80 -12.35 12.48
N LEU A 88 -10.36 -11.99 11.32
CA LEU A 88 -11.05 -10.72 11.10
C LEU A 88 -12.30 -10.59 12.00
N GLU A 89 -13.10 -11.65 12.12
CA GLU A 89 -14.26 -11.67 13.01
C GLU A 89 -13.86 -11.43 14.47
N THR A 90 -12.75 -12.01 14.89
CA THR A 90 -12.23 -11.85 16.26
C THR A 90 -11.69 -10.43 16.48
N LYS A 91 -10.89 -9.90 15.56
CA LYS A 91 -10.29 -8.56 15.68
C LYS A 91 -11.31 -7.44 15.62
N PHE A 92 -12.36 -7.60 14.82
CA PHE A 92 -13.37 -6.55 14.65
C PHE A 92 -14.52 -6.61 15.66
N ARG A 93 -14.68 -7.74 16.38
CA ARG A 93 -15.76 -7.96 17.33
C ARG A 93 -15.87 -6.87 18.38
N ASP A 94 -14.75 -6.53 19.00
CA ASP A 94 -14.70 -5.65 20.16
C ASP A 94 -14.46 -4.18 19.78
N ALA A 95 -14.08 -3.92 18.53
CA ALA A 95 -13.84 -2.56 18.08
C ALA A 95 -15.16 -1.84 17.75
N LYS A 96 -15.47 -0.76 18.48
CA LYS A 96 -16.62 0.10 18.16
C LYS A 96 -16.39 0.92 16.91
N SER A 97 -15.18 1.38 16.71
CA SER A 97 -14.75 2.17 15.57
C SER A 97 -13.29 1.88 15.24
N ILE A 98 -12.96 1.92 13.95
CA ILE A 98 -11.60 1.78 13.44
C ILE A 98 -11.31 2.99 12.55
N ARG A 99 -10.15 3.61 12.75
CA ARG A 99 -9.53 4.55 11.81
C ARG A 99 -8.31 3.84 11.25
N TYR A 100 -8.25 3.72 9.94
CA TYR A 100 -7.19 2.98 9.27
C TYR A 100 -6.63 3.82 8.12
N GLU A 101 -5.41 4.31 8.31
CA GLU A 101 -4.69 5.14 7.36
C GLU A 101 -3.51 4.34 6.80
N ILE A 102 -3.29 4.44 5.50
CA ILE A 102 -2.16 3.79 4.81
C ILE A 102 -1.34 4.86 4.11
N ARG A 103 -0.01 4.76 4.25
CA ARG A 103 0.94 5.43 3.39
C ARG A 103 1.64 4.38 2.54
N TYR A 104 1.32 4.33 1.27
CA TYR A 104 1.96 3.44 0.31
C TYR A 104 3.39 3.89 0.06
N ARG A 105 4.34 2.95 0.16
CA ARG A 105 5.77 3.19 0.04
C ARG A 105 6.31 2.77 -1.29
N ASN A 106 5.89 1.59 -1.77
CA ASN A 106 6.43 1.01 -2.97
C ASN A 106 5.45 0.02 -3.58
N VAL A 107 5.50 -0.11 -4.91
CA VAL A 107 4.83 -1.16 -5.67
C VAL A 107 5.87 -1.84 -6.52
N THR A 108 6.07 -3.14 -6.35
CA THR A 108 7.05 -3.93 -7.10
C THR A 108 6.42 -5.18 -7.71
N LEU A 109 6.93 -5.57 -8.86
CA LEU A 109 6.59 -6.85 -9.49
C LEU A 109 7.50 -7.94 -8.92
N GLY A 110 6.88 -8.98 -8.40
CA GLY A 110 7.53 -10.17 -7.91
C GLY A 110 7.66 -11.26 -8.98
N ARG A 111 7.93 -12.49 -8.54
CA ARG A 111 7.91 -13.66 -9.41
C ARG A 111 6.46 -14.11 -9.65
N ASN A 112 6.24 -14.85 -10.74
CA ASN A 112 4.93 -15.45 -11.05
C ASN A 112 3.76 -14.44 -11.13
N ASN A 113 4.03 -13.22 -11.61
CA ASN A 113 3.05 -12.13 -11.69
C ASN A 113 2.51 -11.63 -10.32
N GLU A 114 3.18 -11.94 -9.24
CA GLU A 114 2.86 -11.34 -7.96
C GLU A 114 3.21 -9.84 -7.96
N ILE A 115 2.44 -9.06 -7.22
CA ILE A 115 2.63 -7.63 -7.03
C ILE A 115 2.76 -7.40 -5.53
N TYR A 116 3.87 -6.82 -5.11
CA TYR A 116 4.09 -6.47 -3.72
C TYR A 116 3.83 -4.99 -3.50
N VAL A 117 3.01 -4.69 -2.51
CA VAL A 117 2.68 -3.33 -2.08
C VAL A 117 3.19 -3.14 -0.66
N ASP A 118 4.30 -2.44 -0.52
CA ASP A 118 4.85 -2.07 0.77
C ASP A 118 4.18 -0.79 1.28
N TYR A 119 3.78 -0.78 2.54
CA TYR A 119 3.12 0.36 3.15
C TYR A 119 3.36 0.47 4.65
N THR A 120 3.23 1.69 5.16
CA THR A 120 3.09 1.95 6.59
C THR A 120 1.64 2.22 6.89
N TYR A 121 1.07 1.55 7.87
CA TYR A 121 -0.29 1.83 8.33
C TYR A 121 -0.31 2.44 9.72
N SER A 122 -1.35 3.24 9.97
CA SER A 122 -1.73 3.73 11.30
C SER A 122 -3.15 3.28 11.58
N ALA A 123 -3.31 2.36 12.50
CA ALA A 123 -4.61 1.83 12.93
C ALA A 123 -4.95 2.34 14.32
N SER A 124 -6.12 2.94 14.49
CA SER A 124 -6.66 3.34 15.78
C SER A 124 -7.99 2.63 16.03
N TYR A 125 -8.08 1.94 17.17
CA TYR A 125 -9.24 1.16 17.56
C TYR A 125 -9.90 1.79 18.79
N GLN A 126 -11.21 2.03 18.71
CA GLN A 126 -12.02 2.40 19.86
C GLN A 126 -12.55 1.13 20.52
N LEU A 127 -12.10 0.88 21.74
CA LEU A 127 -12.42 -0.32 22.50
C LEU A 127 -13.23 0.05 23.75
N PRO A 128 -14.25 -0.75 24.14
CA PRO A 128 -14.98 -0.55 25.38
C PRO A 128 -14.08 -0.78 26.59
N SER A 129 -14.24 0.04 27.64
CA SER A 129 -13.57 -0.12 28.91
C SER A 129 -14.54 0.19 30.05
N PRO A 130 -14.34 -0.34 31.28
CA PRO A 130 -15.19 -0.04 32.44
C PRO A 130 -15.26 1.45 32.80
N LYS A 131 -14.26 2.24 32.40
CA LYS A 131 -14.18 3.69 32.64
C LYS A 131 -14.59 4.54 31.42
N GLY A 132 -15.19 3.94 30.41
CA GLY A 132 -15.52 4.56 29.13
C GLY A 132 -14.63 4.05 28.00
N ASP A 133 -14.97 4.38 26.75
CA ASP A 133 -14.23 3.90 25.58
C ASP A 133 -12.82 4.47 25.54
N VAL A 134 -11.86 3.63 25.15
CA VAL A 134 -10.45 4.00 25.00
C VAL A 134 -9.99 3.80 23.57
N TRP A 135 -9.12 4.70 23.10
CA TRP A 135 -8.47 4.54 21.81
C TRP A 135 -7.10 3.87 21.97
N ARG A 136 -6.86 2.85 21.17
CA ARG A 136 -5.55 2.19 21.02
C ARG A 136 -5.04 2.45 19.61
N ARG A 137 -3.77 2.84 19.49
CA ARG A 137 -3.14 3.13 18.21
C ARG A 137 -1.94 2.21 18.00
N THR A 138 -1.81 1.70 16.77
CA THR A 138 -0.66 0.95 16.28
C THR A 138 -0.18 1.59 14.99
N VAL A 139 1.13 1.69 14.82
CA VAL A 139 1.77 2.07 13.57
C VAL A 139 2.79 1.01 13.24
N ALA A 140 2.72 0.44 12.05
CA ALA A 140 3.67 -0.58 11.61
C ALA A 140 3.80 -0.58 10.09
N ASP A 141 4.88 -1.17 9.60
CA ASP A 141 5.05 -1.48 8.19
C ASP A 141 4.44 -2.85 7.88
N ASN A 142 3.92 -2.98 6.68
CA ASN A 142 3.36 -4.24 6.21
C ASN A 142 3.49 -4.33 4.68
N ARG A 143 3.22 -5.51 4.13
CA ARG A 143 3.21 -5.80 2.71
C ARG A 143 1.94 -6.55 2.33
N LEU A 144 1.19 -6.05 1.35
CA LEU A 144 0.20 -6.86 0.64
C LEU A 144 0.87 -7.56 -0.54
N SER A 145 0.60 -8.85 -0.70
CA SER A 145 0.92 -9.60 -1.91
C SER A 145 -0.35 -9.79 -2.72
N LEU A 146 -0.33 -9.32 -3.97
CA LEU A 146 -1.46 -9.35 -4.87
C LEU A 146 -1.16 -10.22 -6.08
N ILE A 147 -2.19 -10.74 -6.71
CA ILE A 147 -2.15 -11.35 -8.04
C ILE A 147 -3.17 -10.68 -8.96
N PRO A 148 -2.91 -10.58 -10.28
CA PRO A 148 -3.90 -10.11 -11.23
C PRO A 148 -5.12 -11.01 -11.29
N ASN A 149 -6.31 -10.42 -11.40
CA ASN A 149 -7.58 -11.11 -11.56
C ASN A 149 -8.48 -10.34 -12.56
N GLY A 150 -8.34 -10.67 -13.85
CA GLY A 150 -8.96 -9.90 -14.93
C GLY A 150 -8.38 -8.48 -14.97
N GLU A 151 -9.24 -7.47 -14.87
CA GLU A 151 -8.81 -6.05 -14.84
C GLU A 151 -8.55 -5.53 -13.41
N SER A 152 -8.67 -6.38 -12.41
CA SER A 152 -8.49 -6.07 -10.99
C SER A 152 -7.42 -6.99 -10.37
N PHE A 153 -7.44 -7.13 -9.05
CA PHE A 153 -6.46 -7.91 -8.29
C PHE A 153 -7.16 -8.77 -7.24
N ARG A 154 -6.40 -9.70 -6.65
CA ARG A 154 -6.74 -10.46 -5.44
C ARG A 154 -5.58 -10.43 -4.48
N ILE A 155 -5.86 -10.45 -3.18
CA ILE A 155 -4.85 -10.48 -2.13
C ILE A 155 -4.54 -11.93 -1.79
N VAL A 156 -3.28 -12.32 -1.86
CA VAL A 156 -2.82 -13.68 -1.53
C VAL A 156 -2.13 -13.76 -0.17
N SER A 157 -1.67 -12.63 0.39
CA SER A 157 -1.15 -12.53 1.76
C SER A 157 -1.07 -11.08 2.25
N GLY A 158 -0.88 -10.88 3.57
CA GLY A 158 -0.59 -9.59 4.19
C GLY A 158 -1.81 -8.81 4.69
N MET A 159 -2.97 -9.44 4.87
CA MET A 159 -4.19 -8.79 5.38
C MET A 159 -4.23 -8.71 6.91
#